data_78ca866d8d88ea62ff8218b216d2d1cc
#
_entry.id   78ca866d8d88ea62ff8218b216d2d1cc
#
_cell.length_a   1.000
_cell.length_b   1.000
_cell.length_c   1.000
_cell.angle_alpha   90.00
_cell.angle_beta   90.00
_cell.angle_gamma   90.00
#
_symmetry.space_group_name_H-M   'P 1'
#
loop_
_entity.id
_entity.type
_entity.pdbx_description
1 polymer ?
#
loop_
_entity_poly.entity_id
_entity_poly.type
_entity_poly.pdbx_seq_one_letter_code
_entity_poly.pdbx_strand_id
1 'polypeptide(L)'
;VPLEEDPANKWYQRAGFPLELSGREKKKLDERKAEVMPEDTACIMFTSGTTSRPKGVMLSHFSLVNNSAEIARQMHWSQKDKLCISVPLFHCFGITAGILCCIHSGAQAHLLKYYKTVDVLEQVEKYRCTVLNGVPTMFLAILHNQNRSQYDLSSLKSGIIAGSPVLPVEYQEICRELGMKHLQVSYGQTEASPCIAISDYEDSLELKSHTAGRPIPDIEFAVQQSDVIRNESMEG
;
A
#
# COMPACT_ATOMS: atom_id res chain seq x y z
N VAL A 1 -13.57 -14.23 3.08
CA VAL A 1 -12.65 -15.37 3.01
C VAL A 1 -12.67 -16.00 4.39
N PRO A 2 -13.06 -17.29 4.54
CA PRO A 2 -12.86 -17.95 5.81
C PRO A 2 -11.37 -17.91 6.12
N LEU A 3 -11.01 -17.35 7.27
CA LEU A 3 -9.66 -17.50 7.80
C LEU A 3 -9.51 -19.00 8.09
N GLU A 4 -8.70 -19.69 7.29
CA GLU A 4 -8.41 -21.09 7.56
C GLU A 4 -7.88 -21.21 8.99
N GLU A 5 -8.41 -22.20 9.71
CA GLU A 5 -8.08 -22.44 11.10
C GLU A 5 -6.57 -22.69 11.24
N ASP A 6 -5.83 -21.65 11.62
CA ASP A 6 -4.46 -21.81 12.09
C ASP A 6 -4.53 -22.30 13.54
N PRO A 7 -4.15 -23.56 13.83
CA PRO A 7 -4.19 -24.11 15.18
C PRO A 7 -3.39 -23.31 16.20
N ALA A 8 -2.39 -22.52 15.75
CA ALA A 8 -1.56 -21.67 16.59
C ALA A 8 -2.25 -20.34 16.96
N ASN A 9 -3.29 -19.91 16.24
CA ASN A 9 -3.96 -18.61 16.38
C ASN A 9 -5.37 -18.73 16.94
N LYS A 10 -5.52 -19.37 18.10
CA LYS A 10 -6.84 -19.58 18.76
C LYS A 10 -7.41 -18.35 19.48
N TRP A 11 -6.76 -17.18 19.41
CA TRP A 11 -7.20 -15.99 20.15
C TRP A 11 -8.58 -15.48 19.68
N TYR A 12 -8.87 -15.53 18.37
CA TYR A 12 -10.17 -15.15 17.81
C TYR A 12 -11.28 -16.15 18.15
N GLN A 13 -10.96 -17.45 18.25
CA GLN A 13 -11.92 -18.46 18.71
C GLN A 13 -12.27 -18.28 20.19
N ARG A 14 -11.28 -17.85 21.01
CA ARG A 14 -11.51 -17.49 22.41
C ARG A 14 -12.28 -16.19 22.58
N ALA A 15 -12.16 -15.28 21.61
CA ALA A 15 -12.91 -14.02 21.59
C ALA A 15 -14.37 -14.18 21.14
N GLY A 16 -14.79 -15.38 20.66
CA GLY A 16 -16.17 -15.62 20.22
C GLY A 16 -16.56 -14.73 19.04
N PHE A 17 -15.85 -14.79 17.92
CA PHE A 17 -16.23 -14.06 16.71
C PHE A 17 -17.26 -14.84 15.88
N PRO A 18 -18.39 -14.22 15.42
CA PRO A 18 -18.79 -12.84 15.70
C PRO A 18 -19.25 -12.65 17.17
N LEU A 19 -18.81 -11.56 17.79
CA LEU A 19 -19.26 -11.19 19.14
C LEU A 19 -20.75 -10.83 19.09
N GLU A 20 -21.59 -11.67 19.67
CA GLU A 20 -22.97 -11.28 19.98
C GLU A 20 -22.95 -10.35 21.18
N LEU A 21 -22.93 -9.05 20.90
CA LEU A 21 -22.99 -8.04 21.93
C LEU A 21 -24.40 -7.96 22.52
N SER A 22 -24.51 -7.98 23.84
CA SER A 22 -25.74 -7.64 24.53
C SER A 22 -26.17 -6.20 24.21
N GLY A 23 -27.44 -5.86 24.37
CA GLY A 23 -27.93 -4.50 24.12
C GLY A 23 -27.15 -3.43 24.90
N ARG A 24 -26.70 -3.72 26.14
CA ARG A 24 -25.87 -2.82 26.96
C ARG A 24 -24.46 -2.63 26.38
N GLU A 25 -23.84 -3.71 25.90
CA GLU A 25 -22.50 -3.64 25.31
C GLU A 25 -22.51 -2.92 23.96
N LYS A 26 -23.55 -3.14 23.16
CA LYS A 26 -23.77 -2.43 21.90
C LYS A 26 -23.92 -0.93 22.16
N LYS A 27 -24.70 -0.51 23.13
CA LYS A 27 -24.85 0.90 23.51
C LYS A 27 -23.52 1.51 23.92
N LYS A 28 -22.75 0.83 24.79
CA LYS A 28 -21.42 1.30 25.18
C LYS A 28 -20.45 1.42 23.98
N LEU A 29 -20.52 0.48 23.04
CA LEU A 29 -19.69 0.55 21.84
C LEU A 29 -20.08 1.75 20.96
N ASP A 30 -21.38 2.01 20.82
CA ASP A 30 -21.87 3.15 20.04
C ASP A 30 -21.51 4.50 20.69
N GLU A 31 -21.60 4.58 22.04
CA GLU A 31 -21.12 5.72 22.81
C GLU A 31 -19.60 5.96 22.59
N ARG A 32 -18.77 4.91 22.65
CA ARG A 32 -17.33 5.00 22.38
C ARG A 32 -17.01 5.42 20.94
N LYS A 33 -17.76 4.90 19.96
CA LYS A 33 -17.58 5.32 18.56
C LYS A 33 -17.90 6.80 18.36
N ALA A 34 -18.90 7.33 19.08
CA ALA A 34 -19.28 8.73 18.99
C ALA A 34 -18.26 9.69 19.66
N GLU A 35 -17.40 9.17 20.55
CA GLU A 35 -16.34 9.95 21.20
C GLU A 35 -15.07 10.07 20.34
N VAL A 36 -14.90 9.20 19.32
CA VAL A 36 -13.69 9.19 18.47
C VAL A 36 -13.67 10.41 17.58
N MET A 37 -12.59 11.18 17.66
CA MET A 37 -12.35 12.36 16.85
C MET A 37 -11.42 12.04 15.68
N PRO A 38 -11.50 12.76 14.55
CA PRO A 38 -10.60 12.55 13.42
C PRO A 38 -9.11 12.67 13.76
N GLU A 39 -8.78 13.52 14.71
CA GLU A 39 -7.42 13.79 15.19
C GLU A 39 -6.88 12.73 16.14
N ASP A 40 -7.74 11.85 16.66
CA ASP A 40 -7.31 10.77 17.55
C ASP A 40 -6.36 9.81 16.82
N THR A 41 -5.43 9.26 17.57
CA THR A 41 -4.49 8.25 17.05
C THR A 41 -5.22 6.97 16.73
N ALA A 42 -5.32 6.64 15.43
CA ALA A 42 -5.93 5.41 14.96
C ALA A 42 -4.98 4.20 15.09
N CYS A 43 -3.69 4.43 14.83
CA CYS A 43 -2.67 3.38 14.98
C CYS A 43 -1.28 3.96 15.22
N ILE A 44 -0.39 3.12 15.76
CA ILE A 44 1.03 3.43 15.92
C ILE A 44 1.83 2.41 15.11
N MET A 45 2.61 2.90 14.15
CA MET A 45 3.47 2.07 13.33
C MET A 45 4.94 2.31 13.67
N PHE A 46 5.69 1.23 13.85
CA PHE A 46 7.10 1.33 14.17
C PHE A 46 7.95 1.37 12.89
N THR A 47 8.85 2.34 12.82
CA THR A 47 9.86 2.45 11.75
C THR A 47 11.25 2.18 12.32
N SER A 48 12.15 1.66 11.48
CA SER A 48 13.53 1.35 11.89
C SER A 48 14.34 2.59 12.29
N GLY A 49 13.88 3.79 11.90
CA GLY A 49 14.52 5.06 12.20
C GLY A 49 16.01 5.15 11.78
N THR A 50 16.55 6.35 11.76
CA THR A 50 17.99 6.60 11.55
C THR A 50 18.84 6.32 12.80
N THR A 51 18.20 6.03 13.95
CA THR A 51 18.83 5.71 15.23
C THR A 51 18.58 4.24 15.56
N SER A 52 19.40 3.66 16.45
CA SER A 52 19.34 2.23 16.84
C SER A 52 18.03 1.79 17.53
N ARG A 53 17.11 2.70 17.80
CA ARG A 53 15.81 2.39 18.41
C ARG A 53 14.65 2.65 17.44
N PRO A 54 13.70 1.70 17.32
CA PRO A 54 12.49 1.91 16.53
C PRO A 54 11.70 3.12 17.03
N LYS A 55 11.14 3.90 16.09
CA LYS A 55 10.28 5.04 16.40
C LYS A 55 8.82 4.65 16.15
N GLY A 56 7.93 4.95 17.09
CA GLY A 56 6.49 4.78 16.93
C GLY A 56 5.88 6.01 16.26
N VAL A 57 5.44 5.85 15.03
CA VAL A 57 4.74 6.89 14.27
C VAL A 57 3.26 6.81 14.60
N MET A 58 2.71 7.88 15.18
CA MET A 58 1.28 7.98 15.49
C MET A 58 0.53 8.50 14.28
N LEU A 59 -0.41 7.71 13.78
CA LEU A 59 -1.24 8.06 12.62
C LEU A 59 -2.68 8.30 13.07
N SER A 60 -3.24 9.45 12.75
CA SER A 60 -4.62 9.81 13.09
C SER A 60 -5.63 9.15 12.15
N HIS A 61 -6.89 9.08 12.59
CA HIS A 61 -7.99 8.70 11.71
C HIS A 61 -8.07 9.62 10.48
N PHE A 62 -7.90 10.93 10.71
CA PHE A 62 -7.93 11.94 9.65
C PHE A 62 -6.89 11.63 8.56
N SER A 63 -5.63 11.42 8.95
CA SER A 63 -4.55 11.20 7.98
C SER A 63 -4.71 9.91 7.20
N LEU A 64 -5.09 8.81 7.88
CA LEU A 64 -5.29 7.51 7.20
C LEU A 64 -6.45 7.54 6.22
N VAL A 65 -7.60 8.11 6.64
CA VAL A 65 -8.81 8.15 5.82
C VAL A 65 -8.62 9.03 4.59
N ASN A 66 -8.11 10.26 4.78
CA ASN A 66 -7.94 11.18 3.66
C ASN A 66 -6.85 10.72 2.69
N ASN A 67 -5.71 10.23 3.20
CA ASN A 67 -4.65 9.71 2.34
C ASN A 67 -5.12 8.52 1.51
N SER A 68 -5.85 7.58 2.12
CA SER A 68 -6.38 6.42 1.39
C SER A 68 -7.47 6.78 0.38
N ALA A 69 -8.33 7.75 0.70
CA ALA A 69 -9.35 8.25 -0.22
C ALA A 69 -8.69 8.88 -1.46
N GLU A 70 -7.66 9.70 -1.23
CA GLU A 70 -6.94 10.35 -2.31
C GLU A 70 -6.17 9.35 -3.18
N ILE A 71 -5.49 8.37 -2.58
CA ILE A 71 -4.84 7.30 -3.34
C ILE A 71 -5.87 6.57 -4.22
N ALA A 72 -7.01 6.15 -3.66
CA ALA A 72 -8.05 5.43 -4.41
C ALA A 72 -8.58 6.27 -5.59
N ARG A 73 -8.73 7.59 -5.40
CA ARG A 73 -9.13 8.54 -6.43
C ARG A 73 -8.09 8.65 -7.55
N GLN A 74 -6.82 8.82 -7.19
CA GLN A 74 -5.70 8.93 -8.15
C GLN A 74 -5.46 7.63 -8.94
N MET A 75 -5.80 6.50 -8.32
CA MET A 75 -5.71 5.17 -8.93
C MET A 75 -6.93 4.83 -9.81
N HIS A 76 -7.95 5.67 -9.85
CA HIS A 76 -9.22 5.43 -10.53
C HIS A 76 -9.88 4.08 -10.15
N TRP A 77 -9.71 3.65 -8.90
CA TRP A 77 -10.30 2.37 -8.47
C TRP A 77 -11.81 2.47 -8.33
N SER A 78 -12.45 1.34 -8.58
CA SER A 78 -13.90 1.20 -8.54
C SER A 78 -14.31 -0.18 -8.01
N GLN A 79 -15.61 -0.41 -7.84
CA GLN A 79 -16.18 -1.71 -7.44
C GLN A 79 -15.84 -2.87 -8.42
N LYS A 80 -15.35 -2.55 -9.62
CA LYS A 80 -14.92 -3.55 -10.61
C LYS A 80 -13.50 -4.04 -10.38
N ASP A 81 -12.75 -3.35 -9.53
CA ASP A 81 -11.35 -3.67 -9.29
C ASP A 81 -11.18 -4.72 -8.19
N LYS A 82 -10.11 -5.50 -8.35
CA LYS A 82 -9.73 -6.58 -7.45
C LYS A 82 -8.25 -6.44 -7.14
N LEU A 83 -7.95 -6.08 -5.91
CA LEU A 83 -6.57 -5.88 -5.45
C LEU A 83 -6.01 -7.18 -4.87
N CYS A 84 -4.88 -7.63 -5.39
CA CYS A 84 -4.04 -8.63 -4.74
C CYS A 84 -3.17 -7.93 -3.69
N ILE A 85 -3.45 -8.13 -2.41
CA ILE A 85 -2.68 -7.55 -1.30
C ILE A 85 -1.59 -8.52 -0.88
N SER A 86 -0.39 -8.27 -1.38
CA SER A 86 0.81 -9.04 -1.09
C SER A 86 1.78 -8.31 -0.13
N VAL A 87 1.53 -7.03 0.12
CA VAL A 87 2.30 -6.22 1.08
C VAL A 87 1.77 -6.39 2.50
N PRO A 88 2.63 -6.32 3.53
CA PRO A 88 2.22 -6.54 4.92
C PRO A 88 1.19 -5.51 5.41
N LEU A 89 0.13 -5.97 6.09
CA LEU A 89 -0.91 -5.08 6.66
C LEU A 89 -0.46 -4.30 7.91
N PHE A 90 0.64 -4.69 8.53
CA PHE A 90 1.25 -3.92 9.62
C PHE A 90 2.10 -2.73 9.13
N HIS A 91 2.22 -2.57 7.81
CA HIS A 91 2.85 -1.42 7.17
C HIS A 91 1.77 -0.54 6.51
N CYS A 92 1.95 0.78 6.54
CA CYS A 92 1.00 1.74 5.96
C CYS A 92 0.71 1.48 4.48
N PHE A 93 1.66 0.95 3.70
CA PHE A 93 1.42 0.55 2.32
C PHE A 93 0.33 -0.53 2.21
N GLY A 94 0.33 -1.53 3.10
CA GLY A 94 -0.68 -2.59 3.08
C GLY A 94 -2.04 -2.13 3.60
N ILE A 95 -2.08 -1.42 4.73
CA ILE A 95 -3.35 -1.00 5.32
C ILE A 95 -3.94 0.20 4.57
N THR A 96 -3.17 1.28 4.34
CA THR A 96 -3.71 2.52 3.76
C THR A 96 -3.89 2.37 2.25
N ALA A 97 -2.80 2.12 1.49
CA ALA A 97 -2.87 1.97 0.04
C ALA A 97 -3.42 0.59 -0.42
N GLY A 98 -3.79 -0.27 0.52
CA GLY A 98 -4.45 -1.55 0.28
C GLY A 98 -5.88 -1.56 0.80
N ILE A 99 -6.08 -1.95 2.07
CA ILE A 99 -7.41 -2.19 2.65
C ILE A 99 -8.28 -0.94 2.63
N LEU A 100 -7.79 0.21 3.11
CA LEU A 100 -8.59 1.42 3.19
C LEU A 100 -8.97 1.94 1.79
N CYS A 101 -8.06 1.86 0.81
CA CYS A 101 -8.39 2.18 -0.57
C CYS A 101 -9.49 1.28 -1.15
N CYS A 102 -9.48 -0.02 -0.83
CA CYS A 102 -10.56 -0.92 -1.24
C CYS A 102 -11.90 -0.53 -0.59
N ILE A 103 -11.89 -0.11 0.69
CA ILE A 103 -13.10 0.36 1.37
C ILE A 103 -13.66 1.62 0.68
N HIS A 104 -12.81 2.61 0.35
CA HIS A 104 -13.24 3.83 -0.32
C HIS A 104 -13.81 3.59 -1.72
N SER A 105 -13.18 2.72 -2.49
CA SER A 105 -13.55 2.47 -3.90
C SER A 105 -14.64 1.39 -4.06
N GLY A 106 -14.90 0.60 -3.00
CA GLY A 106 -15.73 -0.61 -3.08
C GLY A 106 -15.03 -1.77 -3.82
N ALA A 107 -13.73 -1.68 -4.08
CA ALA A 107 -12.95 -2.72 -4.72
C ALA A 107 -12.82 -3.96 -3.83
N GLN A 108 -12.62 -5.12 -4.45
CA GLN A 108 -12.41 -6.37 -3.72
C GLN A 108 -10.95 -6.48 -3.25
N ALA A 109 -10.74 -6.88 -2.01
CA ALA A 109 -9.42 -7.15 -1.44
C ALA A 109 -9.18 -8.67 -1.34
N HIS A 110 -8.13 -9.15 -1.98
CA HIS A 110 -7.66 -10.53 -1.92
C HIS A 110 -6.32 -10.56 -1.18
N LEU A 111 -6.33 -11.02 0.08
CA LEU A 111 -5.18 -10.97 0.96
C LEU A 111 -4.34 -12.24 0.86
N LEU A 112 -3.03 -12.06 0.81
CA LEU A 112 -2.05 -13.12 1.04
C LEU A 112 -1.54 -13.04 2.48
N LYS A 113 -1.43 -14.19 3.13
CA LYS A 113 -0.91 -14.26 4.50
C LYS A 113 0.55 -13.82 4.58
N TYR A 114 1.33 -14.24 3.59
CA TYR A 114 2.74 -13.89 3.42
C TYR A 114 3.03 -13.70 1.93
N TYR A 115 4.02 -12.86 1.62
CA TYR A 115 4.48 -12.75 0.25
C TYR A 115 5.24 -14.01 -0.16
N LYS A 116 4.78 -14.64 -1.24
CA LYS A 116 5.51 -15.58 -2.04
C LYS A 116 5.14 -15.32 -3.50
N THR A 117 6.13 -15.29 -4.38
CA THR A 117 5.90 -14.97 -5.80
C THR A 117 4.86 -15.88 -6.44
N VAL A 118 4.94 -17.19 -6.18
CA VAL A 118 3.98 -18.16 -6.74
C VAL A 118 2.58 -17.93 -6.22
N ASP A 119 2.43 -17.66 -4.91
CA ASP A 119 1.12 -17.39 -4.30
C ASP A 119 0.47 -16.12 -4.92
N VAL A 120 1.29 -15.10 -5.29
CA VAL A 120 0.80 -13.91 -6.00
C VAL A 120 0.30 -14.27 -7.40
N LEU A 121 1.08 -15.07 -8.15
CA LEU A 121 0.70 -15.51 -9.49
C LEU A 121 -0.62 -16.30 -9.47
N GLU A 122 -0.75 -17.26 -8.56
CA GLU A 122 -1.97 -18.05 -8.36
C GLU A 122 -3.16 -17.17 -7.96
N GLN A 123 -2.94 -16.21 -7.06
CA GLN A 123 -4.00 -15.30 -6.59
C GLN A 123 -4.52 -14.42 -7.73
N VAL A 124 -3.59 -13.85 -8.52
CA VAL A 124 -3.94 -13.01 -9.68
C VAL A 124 -4.77 -13.79 -10.68
N GLU A 125 -4.34 -14.99 -11.07
CA GLU A 125 -5.07 -15.83 -12.00
C GLU A 125 -6.43 -16.25 -11.46
N LYS A 126 -6.45 -16.86 -10.26
CA LYS A 126 -7.65 -17.45 -9.63
C LYS A 126 -8.78 -16.44 -9.46
N TYR A 127 -8.46 -15.23 -8.99
CA TYR A 127 -9.45 -14.20 -8.69
C TYR A 127 -9.55 -13.14 -9.78
N ARG A 128 -8.75 -13.26 -10.84
CA ARG A 128 -8.69 -12.25 -11.91
C ARG A 128 -8.41 -10.87 -11.33
N CYS A 129 -7.37 -10.77 -10.48
CA CYS A 129 -7.00 -9.49 -9.88
C CYS A 129 -6.61 -8.47 -10.95
N THR A 130 -7.14 -7.25 -10.81
CA THR A 130 -6.89 -6.16 -11.76
C THR A 130 -5.81 -5.20 -11.27
N VAL A 131 -5.50 -5.26 -9.98
CA VAL A 131 -4.57 -4.35 -9.30
C VAL A 131 -3.56 -5.16 -8.48
N LEU A 132 -2.30 -4.75 -8.56
CA LEU A 132 -1.22 -5.28 -7.76
C LEU A 132 -0.35 -4.14 -7.23
N ASN A 133 -0.26 -4.01 -5.91
CA ASN A 133 0.64 -3.07 -5.24
C ASN A 133 1.87 -3.83 -4.72
N GLY A 134 3.05 -3.23 -4.86
CA GLY A 134 4.27 -3.86 -4.37
C GLY A 134 5.49 -2.96 -4.39
N VAL A 135 6.57 -3.46 -3.83
CA VAL A 135 7.89 -2.85 -3.95
C VAL A 135 8.60 -3.37 -5.21
N PRO A 136 9.59 -2.64 -5.77
CA PRO A 136 10.27 -3.06 -7.00
C PRO A 136 10.76 -4.50 -7.00
N THR A 137 11.35 -4.96 -5.89
CA THR A 137 11.85 -6.34 -5.77
C THR A 137 10.75 -7.41 -5.88
N MET A 138 9.51 -7.10 -5.48
CA MET A 138 8.37 -8.00 -5.65
C MET A 138 7.99 -8.12 -7.12
N PHE A 139 7.92 -7.02 -7.86
CA PHE A 139 7.62 -7.02 -9.29
C PHE A 139 8.71 -7.72 -10.09
N LEU A 140 9.99 -7.46 -9.77
CA LEU A 140 11.12 -8.14 -10.41
C LEU A 140 11.11 -9.65 -10.12
N ALA A 141 10.76 -10.06 -8.90
CA ALA A 141 10.62 -11.47 -8.56
C ALA A 141 9.48 -12.16 -9.35
N ILE A 142 8.38 -11.45 -9.62
CA ILE A 142 7.31 -11.94 -10.49
C ILE A 142 7.80 -12.01 -11.93
N LEU A 143 8.45 -10.96 -12.43
CA LEU A 143 8.94 -10.85 -13.79
C LEU A 143 9.90 -11.98 -14.15
N HIS A 144 10.86 -12.28 -13.25
CA HIS A 144 11.89 -13.30 -13.47
C HIS A 144 11.50 -14.70 -12.96
N ASN A 145 10.26 -14.91 -12.53
CA ASN A 145 9.82 -16.24 -12.09
C ASN A 145 9.72 -17.20 -13.28
N GLN A 146 10.42 -18.32 -13.20
CA GLN A 146 10.48 -19.32 -14.27
C GLN A 146 9.10 -19.90 -14.66
N ASN A 147 8.17 -19.92 -13.70
CA ASN A 147 6.83 -20.45 -13.92
C ASN A 147 5.81 -19.37 -14.31
N ARG A 148 6.23 -18.10 -14.46
CA ARG A 148 5.31 -16.98 -14.76
C ARG A 148 4.40 -17.25 -15.97
N SER A 149 4.95 -17.84 -17.02
CA SER A 149 4.22 -18.13 -18.27
C SER A 149 3.12 -19.20 -18.10
N GLN A 150 3.08 -19.89 -16.97
CA GLN A 150 2.04 -20.89 -16.67
C GLN A 150 0.77 -20.24 -16.09
N TYR A 151 0.81 -18.95 -15.75
CA TYR A 151 -0.28 -18.22 -15.12
C TYR A 151 -0.85 -17.14 -16.02
N ASP A 152 -2.18 -17.03 -16.05
CA ASP A 152 -2.87 -15.96 -16.78
C ASP A 152 -2.90 -14.66 -15.95
N LEU A 153 -1.99 -13.74 -16.26
CA LEU A 153 -1.91 -12.42 -15.63
C LEU A 153 -2.63 -11.32 -16.41
N SER A 154 -3.34 -11.65 -17.49
CA SER A 154 -3.96 -10.69 -18.41
C SER A 154 -5.02 -9.79 -17.80
N SER A 155 -5.48 -10.10 -16.56
CA SER A 155 -6.38 -9.25 -15.79
C SER A 155 -5.69 -8.05 -15.15
N LEU A 156 -4.38 -8.10 -14.91
CA LEU A 156 -3.63 -6.97 -14.35
C LEU A 156 -3.66 -5.78 -15.29
N LYS A 157 -3.90 -4.59 -14.73
CA LYS A 157 -3.91 -3.33 -15.49
C LYS A 157 -3.25 -2.18 -14.75
N SER A 158 -3.32 -2.16 -13.42
CA SER A 158 -2.88 -1.05 -12.60
C SER A 158 -2.26 -1.50 -11.27
N GLY A 159 -1.70 -0.58 -10.55
CA GLY A 159 -1.09 -0.82 -9.24
C GLY A 159 -0.19 0.33 -8.82
N ILE A 160 0.42 0.18 -7.66
CA ILE A 160 1.43 1.11 -7.13
C ILE A 160 2.75 0.37 -6.97
N ILE A 161 3.80 0.94 -7.54
CA ILE A 161 5.18 0.57 -7.25
C ILE A 161 5.82 1.65 -6.39
N ALA A 162 6.24 1.29 -5.17
CA ALA A 162 6.72 2.24 -4.18
C ALA A 162 7.67 1.59 -3.16
N GLY A 163 8.16 2.36 -2.19
CA GLY A 163 8.97 1.88 -1.07
C GLY A 163 10.48 1.86 -1.32
N SER A 164 10.90 1.91 -2.56
CA SER A 164 12.30 2.12 -2.97
C SER A 164 12.36 2.61 -4.42
N PRO A 165 13.48 3.21 -4.85
CA PRO A 165 13.69 3.54 -6.26
C PRO A 165 13.64 2.28 -7.15
N VAL A 166 13.18 2.47 -8.38
CA VAL A 166 13.22 1.48 -9.46
C VAL A 166 13.94 2.09 -10.67
N LEU A 167 14.74 1.32 -11.36
CA LEU A 167 15.39 1.82 -12.57
C LEU A 167 14.35 2.01 -13.69
N PRO A 168 14.44 3.08 -14.51
CA PRO A 168 13.50 3.32 -15.59
C PRO A 168 13.31 2.12 -16.51
N VAL A 169 14.40 1.44 -16.87
CA VAL A 169 14.36 0.26 -17.73
C VAL A 169 13.59 -0.91 -17.08
N GLU A 170 13.81 -1.14 -15.79
CA GLU A 170 13.11 -2.19 -15.03
C GLU A 170 11.62 -1.88 -14.90
N TYR A 171 11.27 -0.62 -14.61
CA TYR A 171 9.89 -0.18 -14.54
C TYR A 171 9.15 -0.41 -15.86
N GLN A 172 9.76 0.02 -16.97
CA GLN A 172 9.17 -0.14 -18.29
C GLN A 172 9.02 -1.62 -18.70
N GLU A 173 10.00 -2.46 -18.32
CA GLU A 173 9.95 -3.90 -18.54
C GLU A 173 8.81 -4.55 -17.73
N ILE A 174 8.68 -4.21 -16.43
CA ILE A 174 7.58 -4.66 -15.57
C ILE A 174 6.24 -4.32 -16.21
N CYS A 175 6.04 -3.06 -16.62
CA CYS A 175 4.79 -2.60 -17.20
C CYS A 175 4.44 -3.36 -18.49
N ARG A 176 5.42 -3.56 -19.38
CA ARG A 176 5.23 -4.24 -20.64
C ARG A 176 4.94 -5.72 -20.47
N GLU A 177 5.77 -6.41 -19.69
CA GLU A 177 5.71 -7.85 -19.54
C GLU A 177 4.55 -8.35 -18.67
N LEU A 178 4.09 -7.53 -17.72
CA LEU A 178 2.93 -7.85 -16.88
C LEU A 178 1.63 -7.20 -17.38
N GLY A 179 1.68 -6.43 -18.48
CA GLY A 179 0.51 -5.77 -19.06
C GLY A 179 -0.05 -4.62 -18.22
N MET A 180 0.73 -4.11 -17.25
CA MET A 180 0.29 -3.10 -16.28
C MET A 180 0.44 -1.67 -16.84
N LYS A 181 -0.44 -1.28 -17.75
CA LYS A 181 -0.41 0.04 -18.42
C LYS A 181 -0.50 1.22 -17.45
N HIS A 182 -1.19 1.01 -16.33
CA HIS A 182 -1.46 2.04 -15.33
C HIS A 182 -0.77 1.73 -13.99
N LEU A 183 0.42 1.13 -14.03
CA LEU A 183 1.27 1.05 -12.84
C LEU A 183 1.76 2.45 -12.50
N GLN A 184 1.46 2.94 -11.31
CA GLN A 184 1.85 4.27 -10.86
C GLN A 184 3.03 4.20 -9.90
N VAL A 185 3.97 5.12 -10.08
CA VAL A 185 5.08 5.30 -9.13
C VAL A 185 4.60 6.19 -8.01
N SER A 186 4.89 5.85 -6.76
CA SER A 186 4.53 6.66 -5.60
C SER A 186 5.73 6.84 -4.67
N TYR A 187 5.84 8.04 -4.12
CA TYR A 187 6.76 8.41 -3.06
C TYR A 187 6.00 8.70 -1.78
N GLY A 188 6.57 8.25 -0.68
CA GLY A 188 5.96 8.51 0.62
C GLY A 188 6.77 7.95 1.78
N GLN A 189 6.25 8.16 2.97
CA GLN A 189 6.83 7.68 4.23
C GLN A 189 5.73 7.41 5.24
N THR A 190 6.03 6.62 6.26
CA THR A 190 5.03 6.22 7.28
C THR A 190 4.37 7.43 7.92
N GLU A 191 5.14 8.48 8.22
CA GLU A 191 4.67 9.72 8.84
C GLU A 191 3.62 10.48 7.99
N ALA A 192 3.55 10.20 6.69
CA ALA A 192 2.59 10.81 5.75
C ALA A 192 1.39 9.91 5.42
N SER A 193 1.25 8.72 6.00
CA SER A 193 0.08 7.81 5.93
C SER A 193 -0.25 7.05 4.64
N PRO A 194 0.62 6.64 3.74
CA PRO A 194 2.02 6.93 3.49
C PRO A 194 2.28 7.89 2.33
N CYS A 195 1.30 8.12 1.42
CA CYS A 195 1.50 8.75 0.12
C CYS A 195 1.72 10.26 0.24
N ILE A 196 2.82 10.74 -0.31
CA ILE A 196 3.10 12.16 -0.46
C ILE A 196 2.92 12.57 -1.92
N ALA A 197 3.44 11.77 -2.84
CA ALA A 197 3.34 12.01 -4.28
C ALA A 197 3.05 10.71 -5.03
N ILE A 198 2.35 10.83 -6.13
CA ILE A 198 2.01 9.72 -7.01
C ILE A 198 1.98 10.22 -8.47
N SER A 199 2.45 9.42 -9.41
CA SER A 199 2.35 9.73 -10.83
C SER A 199 0.88 9.71 -11.28
N ASP A 200 0.52 10.52 -12.29
CA ASP A 200 -0.83 10.51 -12.81
C ASP A 200 -1.18 9.18 -13.49
N TYR A 201 -2.44 8.76 -13.41
CA TYR A 201 -2.91 7.52 -13.99
C TYR A 201 -2.66 7.44 -15.50
N GLU A 202 -2.84 8.58 -16.20
CA GLU A 202 -2.69 8.70 -17.65
C GLU A 202 -1.29 9.13 -18.10
N ASP A 203 -0.38 9.45 -17.18
CA ASP A 203 1.02 9.74 -17.55
C ASP A 203 1.61 8.60 -18.38
N SER A 204 2.44 8.92 -19.37
CA SER A 204 3.16 7.92 -20.15
C SER A 204 4.10 7.08 -19.28
N LEU A 205 4.38 5.85 -19.69
CA LEU A 205 5.34 4.98 -18.98
C LEU A 205 6.73 5.62 -18.90
N GLU A 206 7.10 6.37 -19.91
CA GLU A 206 8.35 7.13 -19.96
C GLU A 206 8.39 8.16 -18.81
N LEU A 207 7.34 8.99 -18.70
CA LEU A 207 7.28 10.00 -17.64
C LEU A 207 7.25 9.35 -16.25
N LYS A 208 6.42 8.33 -16.06
CA LYS A 208 6.34 7.59 -14.77
C LYS A 208 7.68 7.00 -14.35
N SER A 209 8.47 6.51 -15.31
CA SER A 209 9.77 5.88 -15.02
C SER A 209 10.85 6.86 -14.52
N HIS A 210 10.65 8.18 -14.73
CA HIS A 210 11.63 9.22 -14.38
C HIS A 210 11.13 10.16 -13.28
N THR A 211 10.00 9.90 -12.63
CA THR A 211 9.42 10.77 -11.63
C THR A 211 8.89 10.00 -10.42
N ALA A 212 8.84 10.69 -9.28
CA ALA A 212 8.09 10.21 -8.11
C ALA A 212 6.61 10.62 -8.15
N GLY A 213 6.17 11.31 -9.21
CA GLY A 213 4.83 11.83 -9.37
C GLY A 213 4.68 13.27 -8.89
N ARG A 214 3.41 13.67 -8.69
CA ARG A 214 3.02 14.97 -8.16
C ARG A 214 2.53 14.82 -6.73
N PRO A 215 2.72 15.83 -5.85
CA PRO A 215 2.11 15.82 -4.53
C PRO A 215 0.61 15.59 -4.63
N ILE A 216 0.08 14.75 -3.75
CA ILE A 216 -1.37 14.59 -3.66
C ILE A 216 -1.99 15.86 -3.07
N PRO A 217 -3.29 16.17 -3.34
CA PRO A 217 -3.97 17.31 -2.77
C PRO A 217 -3.86 17.39 -1.24
N ASP A 218 -3.92 18.60 -0.73
CA ASP A 218 -3.93 18.92 0.71
C ASP A 218 -2.68 18.46 1.48
N ILE A 219 -1.55 18.28 0.76
CA ILE A 219 -0.23 18.06 1.37
C ILE A 219 0.67 19.28 1.08
N GLU A 220 1.21 19.86 2.13
CA GLU A 220 2.30 20.83 2.01
C GLU A 220 3.60 20.09 1.68
N PHE A 221 4.17 20.38 0.53
CA PHE A 221 5.37 19.74 0.03
C PHE A 221 6.44 20.77 -0.29
N ALA A 222 7.64 20.57 0.21
CA ALA A 222 8.79 21.41 -0.10
C ALA A 222 10.01 20.55 -0.43
N VAL A 223 10.70 20.89 -1.50
CA VAL A 223 12.03 20.36 -1.79
C VAL A 223 13.06 21.32 -1.21
N GLN A 224 13.71 20.90 -0.13
CA GLN A 224 14.82 21.64 0.42
C GLN A 224 16.10 21.19 -0.30
N GLN A 225 16.78 22.12 -1.01
CA GLN A 225 18.15 21.86 -1.42
C GLN A 225 18.98 21.68 -0.15
N SER A 226 19.54 20.48 0.04
CA SER A 226 20.63 20.34 1.01
C SER A 226 21.74 21.29 0.56
N ASP A 227 22.12 22.24 1.41
CA ASP A 227 23.38 22.92 1.23
C ASP A 227 24.42 21.83 1.06
N VAL A 228 24.98 21.74 -0.14
CA VAL A 228 26.14 20.91 -0.41
C VAL A 228 27.15 21.43 0.57
N ILE A 229 27.51 20.64 1.58
CA ILE A 229 28.67 20.92 2.41
C ILE A 229 29.82 21.05 1.39
N ARG A 230 30.14 22.26 1.02
CA ARG A 230 31.41 22.55 0.38
C ARG A 230 32.43 22.18 1.44
N ASN A 231 32.95 20.96 1.33
CA ASN A 231 34.25 20.68 1.89
C ASN A 231 35.23 21.61 1.15
N GLU A 232 35.36 22.81 1.68
CA GLU A 232 36.56 23.58 1.44
C GLU A 232 37.66 22.65 1.96
N SER A 233 38.32 22.04 1.02
CA SER A 233 39.63 21.42 1.24
C SER A 233 40.45 22.42 1.99
N MET A 234 40.77 22.12 3.23
CA MET A 234 41.83 22.81 3.96
C MET A 234 43.12 22.52 3.19
N GLU A 235 43.46 23.40 2.31
CA GLU A 235 44.85 23.61 1.92
C GLU A 235 45.55 24.30 3.11
N GLY A 236 46.47 23.57 3.71
CA GLY A 236 47.38 24.00 4.75
C GLY A 236 48.47 22.97 4.91
#